data_2643c812f101ebca2d94b056d2cf5d3f
#
_entry.id   2643c812f101ebca2d94b056d2cf5d3f
#
_cell.length_a   1.000
_cell.length_b   1.000
_cell.length_c   1.000
_cell.angle_alpha   90.00
_cell.angle_beta   90.00
_cell.angle_gamma   90.00
#
_symmetry.space_group_name_H-M   'P 1'
#
loop_
_entity.id
_entity.type
_entity.pdbx_description
1 polymer ?
#
loop_
_entity_poly.entity_id
_entity_poly.type
_entity_poly.pdbx_seq_one_letter_code
_entity_poly.pdbx_strand_id
1 'polypeptide(L)'
;MLGMCGMGGLGKTTLARTIYYRYSKYFEGSSFILNVRERSKEGSLLEFQQQLLDQILGESDTKIWDVYHGVDTIKRRLCQKKVLLVLDDVNQMYQLQKLAGEDGWFGLGSWIIITTRDKQVLVGHRVRQIYELNGLNNYDASKLFCLHAFKMELPKKDYMQLSKEVLEYAKGLPLALVILGSFLVERRIDEWQSALNNFKKTEGGIFGILKISYDGLEEIWKEIFLDIACFFRQRKKDEVIQILKNCGFDATIVISVLVERYLLTMDDNECLGMHDLLTEMGQKIVRFESGGKLGKQSRLWFIKDLLHVLENNTVRKMTKL
;
A
#
# COMPACT_ATOMS: atom_id res chain seq x y z
N MET A 1 17.31 -9.65 -13.38
CA MET A 1 16.16 -8.90 -12.84
C MET A 1 14.92 -9.77 -12.89
N LEU A 2 14.09 -9.71 -11.84
CA LEU A 2 12.79 -10.36 -11.72
C LEU A 2 11.72 -9.30 -11.50
N GLY A 3 10.74 -9.24 -12.39
CA GLY A 3 9.55 -8.38 -12.23
C GLY A 3 8.37 -9.18 -11.66
N MET A 4 7.73 -8.66 -10.65
CA MET A 4 6.47 -9.18 -10.10
C MET A 4 5.36 -8.21 -10.44
N CYS A 5 4.41 -8.62 -11.29
CA CYS A 5 3.29 -7.76 -11.67
C CYS A 5 1.94 -8.36 -11.31
N GLY A 6 0.93 -7.49 -11.24
CA GLY A 6 -0.45 -7.84 -10.92
C GLY A 6 -1.17 -6.71 -10.20
N MET A 7 -2.48 -6.84 -10.10
CA MET A 7 -3.33 -5.81 -9.49
C MET A 7 -2.95 -5.52 -8.01
N GLY A 8 -3.43 -4.41 -7.49
CA GLY A 8 -3.28 -4.07 -6.07
C GLY A 8 -3.92 -5.12 -5.16
N GLY A 9 -3.34 -5.35 -3.98
CA GLY A 9 -3.89 -6.27 -2.99
C GLY A 9 -3.55 -7.75 -3.18
N LEU A 10 -2.81 -8.12 -4.26
CA LEU A 10 -2.35 -9.50 -4.51
C LEU A 10 -1.18 -9.96 -3.63
N GLY A 11 -0.62 -9.08 -2.78
CA GLY A 11 0.48 -9.45 -1.90
C GLY A 11 1.87 -9.34 -2.52
N LYS A 12 2.07 -8.61 -3.63
CA LYS A 12 3.39 -8.41 -4.27
C LYS A 12 4.44 -7.90 -3.30
N THR A 13 4.15 -6.82 -2.60
CA THR A 13 5.03 -6.24 -1.58
C THR A 13 5.33 -7.23 -0.46
N THR A 14 4.33 -7.98 0.00
CA THR A 14 4.49 -9.02 1.04
C THR A 14 5.45 -10.12 0.58
N LEU A 15 5.26 -10.60 -0.66
CA LEU A 15 6.15 -11.63 -1.24
C LEU A 15 7.57 -11.10 -1.40
N ALA A 16 7.74 -9.90 -1.97
CA ALA A 16 9.05 -9.27 -2.14
C ALA A 16 9.76 -9.06 -0.79
N ARG A 17 9.02 -8.64 0.24
CA ARG A 17 9.52 -8.47 1.61
C ARG A 17 9.94 -9.79 2.23
N THR A 18 9.15 -10.86 2.06
CA THR A 18 9.49 -12.21 2.53
C THR A 18 10.78 -12.71 1.89
N ILE A 19 10.95 -12.51 0.58
CA ILE A 19 12.19 -12.86 -0.13
C ILE A 19 13.35 -12.04 0.42
N TYR A 20 13.18 -10.74 0.59
CA TYR A 20 14.21 -9.85 1.12
C TYR A 20 14.71 -10.30 2.49
N TYR A 21 13.84 -10.50 3.46
CA TYR A 21 14.23 -10.93 4.81
C TYR A 21 14.87 -12.33 4.83
N ARG A 22 14.41 -13.22 3.97
CA ARG A 22 14.95 -14.59 3.93
C ARG A 22 16.34 -14.67 3.30
N TYR A 23 16.62 -13.84 2.28
CA TYR A 23 17.80 -13.99 1.43
C TYR A 23 18.82 -12.85 1.55
N SER A 24 18.52 -11.71 2.17
CA SER A 24 19.40 -10.54 2.26
C SER A 24 20.81 -10.90 2.82
N LYS A 25 20.88 -11.79 3.78
CA LYS A 25 22.13 -12.26 4.41
C LYS A 25 23.10 -13.00 3.47
N TYR A 26 22.66 -13.40 2.27
CA TYR A 26 23.51 -14.08 1.28
C TYR A 26 24.12 -13.13 0.24
N PHE A 27 23.94 -11.84 0.42
CA PHE A 27 24.44 -10.78 -0.44
C PHE A 27 25.42 -9.89 0.33
N GLU A 28 26.33 -9.25 -0.40
CA GLU A 28 27.32 -8.32 0.19
C GLU A 28 26.67 -7.00 0.64
N GLY A 29 25.48 -6.71 0.12
CA GLY A 29 24.64 -5.61 0.55
C GLY A 29 23.22 -5.79 0.04
N SER A 30 22.27 -5.22 0.76
CA SER A 30 20.86 -5.33 0.37
C SER A 30 20.11 -4.02 0.64
N SER A 31 19.16 -3.69 -0.25
CA SER A 31 18.34 -2.50 -0.12
C SER A 31 16.88 -2.81 -0.49
N PHE A 32 15.95 -2.26 0.28
CA PHE A 32 14.51 -2.32 0.02
C PHE A 32 13.95 -0.90 -0.09
N ILE A 33 13.64 -0.49 -1.32
CA ILE A 33 13.03 0.81 -1.60
C ILE A 33 11.52 0.63 -1.70
N LEU A 34 10.83 1.06 -0.67
CA LEU A 34 9.37 0.90 -0.52
C LEU A 34 8.61 2.04 -1.20
N ASN A 35 7.46 1.72 -1.83
CA ASN A 35 6.50 2.67 -2.38
C ASN A 35 7.12 3.68 -3.37
N VAL A 36 7.90 3.20 -4.33
CA VAL A 36 8.59 4.06 -5.32
C VAL A 36 7.61 4.98 -6.06
N ARG A 37 6.45 4.47 -6.46
CA ARG A 37 5.41 5.22 -7.16
C ARG A 37 4.95 6.47 -6.41
N GLU A 38 4.68 6.33 -5.13
CA GLU A 38 4.10 7.40 -4.34
C GLU A 38 5.15 8.45 -3.97
N ARG A 39 6.26 7.99 -3.44
CA ARG A 39 7.37 8.85 -3.01
C ARG A 39 8.03 9.60 -4.19
N SER A 40 8.06 9.02 -5.41
CA SER A 40 8.60 9.70 -6.61
C SER A 40 7.81 10.93 -7.04
N LYS A 41 6.54 11.08 -6.64
CA LYS A 41 5.73 12.27 -6.94
C LYS A 41 6.27 13.53 -6.27
N GLU A 42 7.03 13.37 -5.20
CA GLU A 42 7.62 14.44 -4.40
C GLU A 42 9.06 14.80 -4.82
N GLY A 43 9.55 14.24 -5.94
CA GLY A 43 10.90 14.51 -6.42
C GLY A 43 12.01 13.65 -5.82
N SER A 44 11.68 12.58 -5.11
CA SER A 44 12.57 11.82 -4.22
C SER A 44 13.49 10.80 -4.92
N LEU A 45 13.73 10.85 -6.23
CA LEU A 45 14.66 9.90 -6.88
C LEU A 45 16.08 9.98 -6.35
N LEU A 46 16.54 11.19 -6.03
CA LEU A 46 17.84 11.41 -5.40
C LEU A 46 17.92 10.76 -4.03
N GLU A 47 16.86 10.88 -3.22
CA GLU A 47 16.76 10.24 -1.91
C GLU A 47 16.77 8.71 -2.01
N PHE A 48 16.11 8.13 -3.01
CA PHE A 48 16.14 6.68 -3.24
C PHE A 48 17.54 6.20 -3.61
N GLN A 49 18.25 6.94 -4.47
CA GLN A 49 19.62 6.62 -4.83
C GLN A 49 20.55 6.72 -3.60
N GLN A 50 20.39 7.75 -2.78
CA GLN A 50 21.15 7.88 -1.52
C GLN A 50 20.81 6.73 -0.57
N GLN A 51 19.52 6.42 -0.34
CA GLN A 51 19.08 5.31 0.48
C GLN A 51 19.66 3.96 0.00
N LEU A 52 19.67 3.73 -1.31
CA LEU A 52 20.24 2.53 -1.91
C LEU A 52 21.73 2.41 -1.62
N LEU A 53 22.48 3.49 -1.80
CA LEU A 53 23.93 3.52 -1.54
C LEU A 53 24.23 3.31 -0.03
N ASP A 54 23.53 4.02 0.84
CA ASP A 54 23.72 3.93 2.29
C ASP A 54 23.42 2.53 2.82
N GLN A 55 22.31 1.91 2.36
CA GLN A 55 21.94 0.56 2.79
C GLN A 55 22.88 -0.54 2.26
N ILE A 56 23.47 -0.38 1.07
CA ILE A 56 24.35 -1.40 0.48
C ILE A 56 25.81 -1.21 0.89
N LEU A 57 26.28 0.04 1.03
CA LEU A 57 27.68 0.34 1.33
C LEU A 57 27.96 0.54 2.83
N GLY A 58 26.90 0.61 3.65
CA GLY A 58 26.98 1.11 5.02
C GLY A 58 27.05 2.64 5.03
N GLU A 59 27.13 3.24 6.20
CA GLU A 59 27.31 4.69 6.34
C GLU A 59 28.60 5.11 5.62
N SER A 60 28.46 5.42 4.33
CA SER A 60 29.57 5.88 3.50
C SER A 60 29.48 7.38 3.35
N ASP A 61 30.65 8.06 3.36
CA ASP A 61 30.78 9.49 3.01
C ASP A 61 30.38 9.80 1.55
N THR A 62 29.69 8.87 0.89
CA THR A 62 29.29 8.99 -0.51
C THR A 62 28.02 9.82 -0.61
N LYS A 63 28.15 11.14 -0.64
CA LYS A 63 27.02 12.04 -0.92
C LYS A 63 26.84 12.22 -2.42
N ILE A 64 25.59 12.12 -2.86
CA ILE A 64 25.19 12.42 -4.22
C ILE A 64 24.43 13.75 -4.23
N TRP A 65 24.66 14.57 -5.27
CA TRP A 65 24.08 15.93 -5.36
C TRP A 65 22.99 16.06 -6.42
N ASP A 66 22.95 15.14 -7.39
CA ASP A 66 21.88 15.08 -8.38
C ASP A 66 21.64 13.64 -8.85
N VAL A 67 20.55 13.41 -9.58
CA VAL A 67 20.12 12.08 -10.03
C VAL A 67 21.11 11.46 -11.03
N TYR A 68 21.81 12.24 -11.84
CA TYR A 68 22.77 11.71 -12.82
C TYR A 68 24.06 11.29 -12.14
N HIS A 69 24.57 12.10 -11.23
CA HIS A 69 25.69 11.73 -10.38
C HIS A 69 25.36 10.48 -9.53
N GLY A 70 24.11 10.36 -9.07
CA GLY A 70 23.63 9.17 -8.37
C GLY A 70 23.71 7.92 -9.25
N VAL A 71 23.30 7.99 -10.51
CA VAL A 71 23.42 6.88 -11.49
C VAL A 71 24.87 6.47 -11.65
N ASP A 72 25.79 7.40 -11.90
CA ASP A 72 27.22 7.10 -12.10
C ASP A 72 27.86 6.50 -10.85
N THR A 73 27.47 7.01 -9.69
CA THR A 73 27.97 6.52 -8.41
C THR A 73 27.48 5.09 -8.13
N ILE A 74 26.19 4.80 -8.38
CA ILE A 74 25.63 3.44 -8.25
C ILE A 74 26.41 2.47 -9.15
N LYS A 75 26.54 2.78 -10.46
CA LYS A 75 27.27 1.96 -11.40
C LYS A 75 28.68 1.68 -10.93
N ARG A 76 29.44 2.73 -10.62
CA ARG A 76 30.86 2.61 -10.24
C ARG A 76 31.08 1.83 -8.94
N ARG A 77 30.23 2.05 -7.94
CA ARG A 77 30.42 1.49 -6.60
C ARG A 77 29.84 0.10 -6.44
N LEU A 78 28.82 -0.27 -7.23
CA LEU A 78 28.09 -1.52 -7.06
C LEU A 78 28.33 -2.53 -8.19
N CYS A 79 29.06 -2.20 -9.28
CA CYS A 79 29.26 -3.10 -10.43
C CYS A 79 29.98 -4.42 -10.07
N GLN A 80 30.73 -4.46 -8.98
CA GLN A 80 31.41 -5.68 -8.51
C GLN A 80 30.76 -6.29 -7.27
N LYS A 81 29.75 -5.65 -6.70
CA LYS A 81 29.09 -6.14 -5.48
C LYS A 81 27.86 -6.99 -5.80
N LYS A 82 27.81 -8.17 -5.17
CA LYS A 82 26.63 -9.04 -5.21
C LYS A 82 25.54 -8.49 -4.30
N VAL A 83 24.49 -7.89 -4.86
CA VAL A 83 23.45 -7.18 -4.10
C VAL A 83 22.06 -7.81 -4.24
N LEU A 84 21.23 -7.64 -3.21
CA LEU A 84 19.79 -7.83 -3.27
C LEU A 84 19.10 -6.47 -3.23
N LEU A 85 18.51 -6.06 -4.34
CA LEU A 85 17.75 -4.82 -4.44
C LEU A 85 16.27 -5.12 -4.67
N VAL A 86 15.40 -4.54 -3.86
CA VAL A 86 13.95 -4.58 -4.08
C VAL A 86 13.46 -3.17 -4.36
N LEU A 87 12.78 -2.98 -5.50
CA LEU A 87 12.10 -1.75 -5.88
C LEU A 87 10.59 -2.02 -5.86
N ASP A 88 9.90 -1.50 -4.85
CA ASP A 88 8.50 -1.81 -4.62
C ASP A 88 7.56 -0.73 -5.19
N ASP A 89 6.48 -1.22 -5.85
CA ASP A 89 5.41 -0.43 -6.48
C ASP A 89 5.93 0.59 -7.51
N VAL A 90 6.79 0.15 -8.41
CA VAL A 90 7.28 0.96 -9.53
C VAL A 90 6.16 1.17 -10.55
N ASN A 91 6.01 2.38 -11.10
CA ASN A 91 4.98 2.70 -12.10
C ASN A 91 5.47 3.45 -13.34
N GLN A 92 6.75 3.81 -13.37
CA GLN A 92 7.35 4.53 -14.50
C GLN A 92 8.70 3.94 -14.87
N MET A 93 8.97 3.81 -16.16
CA MET A 93 10.24 3.30 -16.67
C MET A 93 11.43 4.19 -16.23
N TYR A 94 11.22 5.49 -16.14
CA TYR A 94 12.23 6.43 -15.67
C TYR A 94 12.76 6.11 -14.27
N GLN A 95 11.91 5.63 -13.37
CA GLN A 95 12.31 5.19 -12.03
C GLN A 95 13.32 4.03 -12.11
N LEU A 96 13.03 3.03 -12.95
CA LEU A 96 13.95 1.91 -13.18
C LEU A 96 15.26 2.37 -13.82
N GLN A 97 15.21 3.23 -14.83
CA GLN A 97 16.39 3.77 -15.49
C GLN A 97 17.33 4.49 -14.53
N LYS A 98 16.82 5.08 -13.45
CA LYS A 98 17.62 5.83 -12.47
C LYS A 98 18.02 5.02 -11.24
N LEU A 99 17.39 3.89 -10.96
CA LEU A 99 17.66 3.05 -9.78
C LEU A 99 18.31 1.70 -10.11
N ALA A 100 18.00 1.14 -11.28
CA ALA A 100 18.52 -0.16 -11.74
C ALA A 100 18.47 -0.26 -13.27
N GLY A 101 19.14 0.67 -13.96
CA GLY A 101 18.94 0.91 -15.40
C GLY A 101 19.30 -0.24 -16.33
N GLU A 102 20.46 -0.87 -16.18
CA GLU A 102 20.97 -1.87 -17.13
C GLU A 102 21.63 -3.04 -16.42
N ASP A 103 21.78 -4.15 -17.14
CA ASP A 103 22.67 -5.26 -16.72
C ASP A 103 24.10 -4.71 -16.58
N GLY A 104 24.77 -5.06 -15.49
CA GLY A 104 26.13 -4.60 -15.22
C GLY A 104 26.25 -3.43 -14.22
N TRP A 105 25.13 -2.86 -13.79
CA TRP A 105 25.17 -1.90 -12.68
C TRP A 105 25.56 -2.57 -11.36
N PHE A 106 25.32 -3.87 -11.24
CA PHE A 106 25.54 -4.67 -10.04
C PHE A 106 26.38 -5.90 -10.37
N GLY A 107 27.15 -6.36 -9.39
CA GLY A 107 28.00 -7.54 -9.54
C GLY A 107 27.25 -8.82 -9.88
N LEU A 108 27.96 -9.79 -10.43
CA LEU A 108 27.39 -11.09 -10.82
C LEU A 108 26.72 -11.79 -9.65
N GLY A 109 25.56 -12.41 -9.93
CA GLY A 109 24.76 -13.07 -8.88
C GLY A 109 23.84 -12.13 -8.09
N SER A 110 23.78 -10.85 -8.43
CA SER A 110 22.83 -9.90 -7.84
C SER A 110 21.39 -10.24 -8.20
N TRP A 111 20.49 -9.99 -7.26
CA TRP A 111 19.04 -10.12 -7.45
C TRP A 111 18.39 -8.75 -7.40
N ILE A 112 17.75 -8.36 -8.49
CA ILE A 112 16.96 -7.14 -8.58
C ILE A 112 15.51 -7.55 -8.73
N ILE A 113 14.69 -7.27 -7.71
CA ILE A 113 13.28 -7.60 -7.65
C ILE A 113 12.48 -6.30 -7.80
N ILE A 114 11.56 -6.29 -8.75
CA ILE A 114 10.73 -5.12 -9.06
C ILE A 114 9.27 -5.53 -8.89
N THR A 115 8.51 -4.81 -8.07
CA THR A 115 7.06 -4.99 -8.02
C THR A 115 6.36 -3.84 -8.72
N THR A 116 5.30 -4.15 -9.46
CA THR A 116 4.52 -3.16 -10.21
C THR A 116 3.08 -3.61 -10.41
N ARG A 117 2.19 -2.65 -10.68
CA ARG A 117 0.82 -2.93 -11.16
C ARG A 117 0.73 -2.90 -12.69
N ASP A 118 1.75 -2.37 -13.36
CA ASP A 118 1.78 -2.20 -14.81
C ASP A 118 2.89 -3.07 -15.43
N LYS A 119 2.49 -4.12 -16.15
CA LYS A 119 3.40 -5.03 -16.85
C LYS A 119 4.23 -4.29 -17.91
N GLN A 120 3.70 -3.21 -18.52
CA GLN A 120 4.40 -2.50 -19.59
C GLN A 120 5.68 -1.82 -19.08
N VAL A 121 5.73 -1.42 -17.83
CA VAL A 121 6.94 -0.87 -17.18
C VAL A 121 8.08 -1.90 -17.20
N LEU A 122 7.75 -3.16 -16.91
CA LEU A 122 8.73 -4.27 -16.92
C LEU A 122 9.17 -4.64 -18.35
N VAL A 123 8.22 -4.71 -19.28
CA VAL A 123 8.48 -5.00 -20.69
C VAL A 123 9.34 -3.91 -21.31
N GLY A 124 8.99 -2.64 -21.11
CA GLY A 124 9.75 -1.51 -21.63
C GLY A 124 11.16 -1.41 -21.08
N HIS A 125 11.37 -1.83 -19.83
CA HIS A 125 12.69 -1.92 -19.21
C HIS A 125 13.44 -3.25 -19.54
N ARG A 126 12.87 -4.11 -20.40
CA ARG A 126 13.45 -5.38 -20.83
C ARG A 126 13.78 -6.33 -19.69
N VAL A 127 12.93 -6.36 -18.65
CA VAL A 127 13.07 -7.30 -17.54
C VAL A 127 12.91 -8.72 -18.06
N ARG A 128 13.94 -9.58 -17.86
CA ARG A 128 14.00 -10.92 -18.48
C ARG A 128 12.97 -11.90 -17.93
N GLN A 129 12.68 -11.82 -16.64
CA GLN A 129 11.75 -12.71 -15.97
C GLN A 129 10.61 -11.90 -15.38
N ILE A 130 9.39 -12.15 -15.83
CA ILE A 130 8.19 -11.50 -15.33
C ILE A 130 7.28 -12.57 -14.75
N TYR A 131 7.00 -12.43 -13.46
CA TYR A 131 6.05 -13.27 -12.73
C TYR A 131 4.75 -12.50 -12.51
N GLU A 132 3.68 -13.00 -13.13
CA GLU A 132 2.34 -12.44 -12.94
C GLU A 132 1.68 -13.10 -11.74
N LEU A 133 1.44 -12.31 -10.67
CA LEU A 133 0.72 -12.81 -9.51
C LEU A 133 -0.77 -12.90 -9.81
N ASN A 134 -1.31 -14.06 -9.53
CA ASN A 134 -2.75 -14.33 -9.54
C ASN A 134 -3.29 -14.30 -8.11
N GLY A 135 -4.63 -14.32 -7.98
CA GLY A 135 -5.26 -14.56 -6.70
C GLY A 135 -4.86 -15.90 -6.09
N LEU A 136 -5.02 -16.04 -4.78
CA LEU A 136 -4.80 -17.29 -4.08
C LEU A 136 -5.74 -18.37 -4.62
N ASN A 137 -5.24 -19.61 -4.67
CA ASN A 137 -6.09 -20.76 -4.91
C ASN A 137 -7.12 -20.95 -3.79
N ASN A 138 -8.13 -21.78 -3.99
CA ASN A 138 -9.23 -21.95 -3.05
C ASN A 138 -8.77 -22.42 -1.65
N TYR A 139 -7.74 -23.24 -1.56
CA TYR A 139 -7.22 -23.74 -0.30
C TYR A 139 -6.53 -22.62 0.50
N ASP A 140 -5.59 -21.91 -0.11
CA ASP A 140 -4.87 -20.82 0.53
C ASP A 140 -5.78 -19.63 0.84
N ALA A 141 -6.73 -19.33 -0.05
CA ALA A 141 -7.75 -18.31 0.16
C ALA A 141 -8.64 -18.64 1.38
N SER A 142 -9.09 -19.89 1.48
CA SER A 142 -9.88 -20.36 2.63
C SER A 142 -9.10 -20.27 3.93
N LYS A 143 -7.85 -20.74 3.91
CA LYS A 143 -6.98 -20.67 5.09
C LYS A 143 -6.75 -19.22 5.55
N LEU A 144 -6.40 -18.33 4.63
CA LEU A 144 -6.19 -16.90 4.93
C LEU A 144 -7.46 -16.26 5.50
N PHE A 145 -8.61 -16.47 4.87
CA PHE A 145 -9.87 -15.94 5.32
C PHE A 145 -10.24 -16.46 6.73
N CYS A 146 -10.12 -17.76 6.96
CA CYS A 146 -10.47 -18.37 8.24
C CYS A 146 -9.57 -17.91 9.40
N LEU A 147 -8.29 -17.68 9.15
CA LEU A 147 -7.38 -17.09 10.14
C LEU A 147 -7.86 -15.72 10.62
N HIS A 148 -8.43 -14.92 9.73
CA HIS A 148 -8.95 -13.59 10.07
C HIS A 148 -10.37 -13.64 10.66
N ALA A 149 -11.25 -14.48 10.13
CA ALA A 149 -12.65 -14.56 10.56
C ALA A 149 -12.86 -15.39 11.85
N PHE A 150 -12.05 -16.43 12.06
CA PHE A 150 -12.25 -17.39 13.15
C PHE A 150 -11.03 -17.57 14.04
N LYS A 151 -9.88 -16.98 13.69
CA LYS A 151 -8.56 -17.24 14.32
C LYS A 151 -8.15 -18.73 14.26
N MET A 152 -8.65 -19.44 13.25
CA MET A 152 -8.40 -20.87 12.99
C MET A 152 -8.19 -21.07 11.49
N GLU A 153 -7.57 -22.19 11.09
CA GLU A 153 -7.31 -22.49 9.67
C GLU A 153 -8.55 -23.00 8.91
N LEU A 154 -9.58 -23.44 9.62
CA LEU A 154 -10.81 -24.02 9.06
C LEU A 154 -12.04 -23.25 9.52
N PRO A 155 -13.09 -23.16 8.68
CA PRO A 155 -14.32 -22.50 9.06
C PRO A 155 -15.05 -23.30 10.15
N LYS A 156 -15.75 -22.60 11.06
CA LYS A 156 -16.70 -23.23 11.97
C LYS A 156 -17.79 -23.93 11.17
N LYS A 157 -18.25 -25.09 11.64
CA LYS A 157 -19.19 -25.97 10.91
C LYS A 157 -20.43 -25.22 10.40
N ASP A 158 -21.02 -24.38 11.23
CA ASP A 158 -22.26 -23.65 10.90
C ASP A 158 -22.02 -22.48 9.92
N TYR A 159 -20.77 -22.03 9.75
CA TYR A 159 -20.37 -20.95 8.85
C TYR A 159 -19.78 -21.42 7.50
N MET A 160 -19.73 -22.74 7.28
CA MET A 160 -19.03 -23.32 6.13
C MET A 160 -19.61 -22.82 4.78
N GLN A 161 -20.94 -22.77 4.65
CA GLN A 161 -21.60 -22.32 3.44
C GLN A 161 -21.37 -20.81 3.21
N LEU A 162 -21.54 -20.00 4.25
CA LEU A 162 -21.32 -18.55 4.18
C LEU A 162 -19.85 -18.21 3.87
N SER A 163 -18.92 -18.98 4.44
CA SER A 163 -17.49 -18.83 4.11
C SER A 163 -17.21 -19.07 2.62
N LYS A 164 -17.83 -20.07 2.00
CA LYS A 164 -17.70 -20.31 0.55
C LYS A 164 -18.19 -19.11 -0.27
N GLU A 165 -19.33 -18.51 0.09
CA GLU A 165 -19.86 -17.33 -0.60
C GLU A 165 -18.93 -16.13 -0.48
N VAL A 166 -18.30 -15.92 0.68
CA VAL A 166 -17.27 -14.88 0.87
C VAL A 166 -16.06 -15.12 -0.02
N LEU A 167 -15.58 -16.36 -0.10
CA LEU A 167 -14.43 -16.75 -0.93
C LEU A 167 -14.72 -16.51 -2.42
N GLU A 168 -15.90 -16.87 -2.90
CA GLU A 168 -16.34 -16.61 -4.27
C GLU A 168 -16.38 -15.10 -4.57
N TYR A 169 -16.86 -14.30 -3.64
CA TYR A 169 -16.91 -12.84 -3.75
C TYR A 169 -15.51 -12.21 -3.75
N ALA A 170 -14.61 -12.67 -2.89
CA ALA A 170 -13.24 -12.18 -2.76
C ALA A 170 -12.33 -12.58 -3.95
N LYS A 171 -12.72 -13.60 -4.75
CA LYS A 171 -11.99 -14.09 -5.94
C LYS A 171 -10.50 -14.34 -5.68
N GLY A 172 -10.17 -14.88 -4.50
CA GLY A 172 -8.79 -15.18 -4.11
C GLY A 172 -7.89 -13.95 -3.86
N LEU A 173 -8.45 -12.73 -3.79
CA LEU A 173 -7.67 -11.53 -3.54
C LEU A 173 -7.28 -11.43 -2.05
N PRO A 174 -5.97 -11.55 -1.68
CA PRO A 174 -5.54 -11.57 -0.28
C PRO A 174 -6.07 -10.40 0.56
N LEU A 175 -5.97 -9.19 0.06
CA LEU A 175 -6.45 -8.00 0.78
C LEU A 175 -7.96 -8.08 1.07
N ALA A 176 -8.75 -8.54 0.10
CA ALA A 176 -10.19 -8.70 0.29
C ALA A 176 -10.51 -9.76 1.36
N LEU A 177 -9.79 -10.89 1.34
CA LEU A 177 -9.96 -11.97 2.30
C LEU A 177 -9.65 -11.53 3.74
N VAL A 178 -8.56 -10.78 3.91
CA VAL A 178 -8.15 -10.22 5.21
C VAL A 178 -9.20 -9.24 5.73
N ILE A 179 -9.63 -8.29 4.91
CA ILE A 179 -10.59 -7.25 5.31
C ILE A 179 -11.96 -7.85 5.57
N LEU A 180 -12.47 -8.74 4.70
CA LEU A 180 -13.77 -9.39 4.91
C LEU A 180 -13.75 -10.33 6.13
N GLY A 181 -12.67 -11.08 6.32
CA GLY A 181 -12.50 -11.92 7.50
C GLY A 181 -12.52 -11.11 8.79
N SER A 182 -11.78 -10.01 8.84
CA SER A 182 -11.76 -9.11 9.98
C SER A 182 -13.11 -8.39 10.22
N PHE A 183 -13.80 -8.04 9.15
CA PHE A 183 -15.14 -7.45 9.25
C PHE A 183 -16.18 -8.42 9.82
N LEU A 184 -16.05 -9.71 9.51
CA LEU A 184 -16.99 -10.78 9.91
C LEU A 184 -16.63 -11.47 11.22
N VAL A 185 -15.47 -11.18 11.83
CA VAL A 185 -15.04 -11.80 13.08
C VAL A 185 -16.07 -11.58 14.18
N GLU A 186 -16.32 -12.62 14.98
CA GLU A 186 -17.25 -12.63 16.14
C GLU A 186 -18.69 -12.25 15.83
N ARG A 187 -19.08 -12.11 14.56
CA ARG A 187 -20.47 -11.83 14.15
C ARG A 187 -21.28 -13.12 14.10
N ARG A 188 -22.58 -12.99 14.34
CA ARG A 188 -23.55 -14.08 14.27
C ARG A 188 -23.89 -14.44 12.82
N ILE A 189 -24.47 -15.61 12.61
CA ILE A 189 -24.84 -16.13 11.28
C ILE A 189 -25.79 -15.19 10.53
N ASP A 190 -26.79 -14.65 11.23
CA ASP A 190 -27.75 -13.69 10.67
C ASP A 190 -27.07 -12.40 10.19
N GLU A 191 -26.08 -11.91 10.93
CA GLU A 191 -25.27 -10.75 10.54
C GLU A 191 -24.38 -11.05 9.32
N TRP A 192 -23.79 -12.26 9.25
CA TRP A 192 -23.02 -12.70 8.08
C TRP A 192 -23.90 -12.73 6.84
N GLN A 193 -25.13 -13.27 6.95
CA GLN A 193 -26.09 -13.35 5.85
C GLN A 193 -26.52 -11.98 5.35
N SER A 194 -26.77 -11.06 6.30
CA SER A 194 -27.08 -9.65 5.97
C SER A 194 -25.91 -8.97 5.26
N ALA A 195 -24.70 -9.16 5.75
CA ALA A 195 -23.47 -8.64 5.14
C ALA A 195 -23.30 -9.15 3.70
N LEU A 196 -23.40 -10.46 3.47
CA LEU A 196 -23.29 -11.09 2.16
C LEU A 196 -24.33 -10.59 1.17
N ASN A 197 -25.57 -10.39 1.62
CA ASN A 197 -26.62 -9.81 0.79
C ASN A 197 -26.30 -8.37 0.34
N ASN A 198 -25.67 -7.59 1.22
CA ASN A 198 -25.20 -6.26 0.90
C ASN A 198 -24.00 -6.29 -0.06
N PHE A 199 -23.05 -7.22 0.13
CA PHE A 199 -21.90 -7.41 -0.77
C PHE A 199 -22.36 -7.69 -2.20
N LYS A 200 -23.35 -8.56 -2.39
CA LYS A 200 -23.88 -8.92 -3.70
C LYS A 200 -24.56 -7.75 -4.41
N LYS A 201 -25.09 -6.76 -3.68
CA LYS A 201 -25.72 -5.55 -4.22
C LYS A 201 -24.70 -4.45 -4.57
N THR A 202 -23.48 -4.55 -4.04
CA THR A 202 -22.47 -3.51 -4.23
C THR A 202 -21.72 -3.75 -5.54
N GLU A 203 -21.99 -2.93 -6.54
CA GLU A 203 -21.20 -2.89 -7.77
C GLU A 203 -19.85 -2.19 -7.50
N GLY A 204 -18.75 -2.68 -8.09
CA GLY A 204 -17.47 -1.96 -8.02
C GLY A 204 -16.22 -2.80 -7.74
N GLY A 205 -16.29 -4.13 -7.80
CA GLY A 205 -15.12 -5.00 -7.64
C GLY A 205 -14.41 -4.78 -6.31
N ILE A 206 -13.08 -4.64 -6.33
CA ILE A 206 -12.27 -4.48 -5.11
C ILE A 206 -12.69 -3.26 -4.27
N PHE A 207 -13.04 -2.14 -4.90
CA PHE A 207 -13.47 -0.93 -4.17
C PHE A 207 -14.78 -1.15 -3.42
N GLY A 208 -15.72 -1.91 -4.00
CA GLY A 208 -16.95 -2.31 -3.32
C GLY A 208 -16.66 -3.11 -2.05
N ILE A 209 -15.75 -4.09 -2.14
CA ILE A 209 -15.32 -4.90 -0.99
C ILE A 209 -14.71 -4.03 0.12
N LEU A 210 -13.77 -3.16 -0.25
CA LEU A 210 -13.09 -2.29 0.70
C LEU A 210 -14.06 -1.29 1.35
N LYS A 211 -15.00 -0.77 0.56
CA LYS A 211 -16.01 0.18 1.03
C LYS A 211 -16.93 -0.40 2.11
N ILE A 212 -17.21 -1.68 2.07
CA ILE A 212 -18.02 -2.36 3.10
C ILE A 212 -17.45 -2.17 4.50
N SER A 213 -16.14 -2.37 4.65
CA SER A 213 -15.49 -2.19 5.96
C SER A 213 -15.47 -0.73 6.40
N TYR A 214 -15.38 0.21 5.45
CA TYR A 214 -15.51 1.63 5.73
C TYR A 214 -16.95 1.99 6.11
N ASP A 215 -17.96 1.51 5.38
CA ASP A 215 -19.37 1.78 5.66
C ASP A 215 -19.81 1.24 7.04
N GLY A 216 -19.18 0.17 7.51
CA GLY A 216 -19.37 -0.39 8.85
C GLY A 216 -18.66 0.35 9.99
N LEU A 217 -18.03 1.49 9.71
CA LEU A 217 -17.47 2.37 10.74
C LEU A 217 -18.53 3.36 11.25
N GLU A 218 -18.38 3.80 12.49
CA GLU A 218 -19.12 4.94 13.03
C GLU A 218 -18.70 6.22 12.30
N GLU A 219 -19.56 7.23 12.26
CA GLU A 219 -19.31 8.47 11.49
C GLU A 219 -18.00 9.17 11.88
N ILE A 220 -17.71 9.28 13.18
CA ILE A 220 -16.45 9.86 13.68
C ILE A 220 -15.23 9.03 13.21
N TRP A 221 -15.36 7.71 13.15
CA TRP A 221 -14.28 6.82 12.70
C TRP A 221 -14.05 6.92 11.20
N LYS A 222 -15.12 7.16 10.43
CA LYS A 222 -15.02 7.45 8.98
C LYS A 222 -14.22 8.73 8.73
N GLU A 223 -14.50 9.79 9.50
CA GLU A 223 -13.76 11.04 9.39
C GLU A 223 -12.27 10.84 9.67
N ILE A 224 -11.92 10.16 10.77
CA ILE A 224 -10.52 9.84 11.12
C ILE A 224 -9.85 8.98 10.04
N PHE A 225 -10.57 7.97 9.52
CA PHE A 225 -10.07 7.14 8.42
C PHE A 225 -9.74 7.98 7.17
N LEU A 226 -10.63 8.90 6.79
CA LEU A 226 -10.42 9.79 5.65
C LEU A 226 -9.26 10.77 5.87
N ASP A 227 -9.11 11.30 7.08
CA ASP A 227 -7.98 12.17 7.44
C ASP A 227 -6.65 11.43 7.31
N ILE A 228 -6.58 10.19 7.80
CA ILE A 228 -5.38 9.37 7.67
C ILE A 228 -5.11 9.02 6.19
N ALA A 229 -6.14 8.68 5.42
CA ALA A 229 -6.01 8.37 4.00
C ALA A 229 -5.49 9.55 3.17
N CYS A 230 -5.83 10.78 3.55
CA CYS A 230 -5.47 11.99 2.82
C CYS A 230 -4.16 12.63 3.29
N PHE A 231 -3.82 12.57 4.61
CA PHE A 231 -2.78 13.42 5.17
C PHE A 231 -1.74 12.70 6.04
N PHE A 232 -2.10 11.59 6.71
CA PHE A 232 -1.29 11.10 7.84
C PHE A 232 -0.62 9.75 7.61
N ARG A 233 -0.51 9.30 6.38
CA ARG A 233 0.27 8.08 6.07
C ARG A 233 1.75 8.29 6.36
N GLN A 234 2.40 7.24 6.87
CA GLN A 234 3.83 7.22 7.24
C GLN A 234 4.22 8.22 8.35
N ARG A 235 3.25 8.76 9.08
CA ARG A 235 3.49 9.58 10.26
C ARG A 235 3.41 8.74 11.53
N LYS A 236 4.14 9.15 12.57
CA LYS A 236 4.09 8.50 13.88
C LYS A 236 2.69 8.57 14.47
N LYS A 237 2.24 7.46 15.04
CA LYS A 237 0.91 7.32 15.66
C LYS A 237 0.63 8.45 16.65
N ASP A 238 1.58 8.74 17.56
CA ASP A 238 1.40 9.73 18.60
C ASP A 238 1.26 11.16 18.05
N GLU A 239 2.00 11.50 16.99
CA GLU A 239 1.84 12.79 16.28
C GLU A 239 0.44 12.92 15.70
N VAL A 240 -0.04 11.86 15.05
CA VAL A 240 -1.40 11.85 14.44
C VAL A 240 -2.48 11.97 15.51
N ILE A 241 -2.36 11.23 16.61
CA ILE A 241 -3.28 11.34 17.74
C ILE A 241 -3.32 12.77 18.28
N GLN A 242 -2.16 13.41 18.46
CA GLN A 242 -2.08 14.78 18.97
C GLN A 242 -2.73 15.79 18.01
N ILE A 243 -2.49 15.65 16.69
CA ILE A 243 -3.12 16.52 15.68
C ILE A 243 -4.64 16.35 15.68
N LEU A 244 -5.12 15.10 15.64
CA LEU A 244 -6.56 14.81 15.63
C LEU A 244 -7.25 15.26 16.92
N LYS A 245 -6.57 15.15 18.07
CA LYS A 245 -7.07 15.67 19.36
C LYS A 245 -7.23 17.18 19.33
N ASN A 246 -6.30 17.91 18.73
CA ASN A 246 -6.41 19.37 18.56
C ASN A 246 -7.57 19.75 17.62
N CYS A 247 -7.97 18.84 16.71
CA CYS A 247 -9.16 18.97 15.86
C CYS A 247 -10.45 18.51 16.55
N GLY A 248 -10.41 18.10 17.83
CA GLY A 248 -11.58 17.68 18.60
C GLY A 248 -11.93 16.18 18.49
N PHE A 249 -11.02 15.35 17.98
CA PHE A 249 -11.22 13.91 17.86
C PHE A 249 -10.38 13.14 18.89
N ASP A 250 -11.00 12.23 19.65
CA ASP A 250 -10.25 11.23 20.40
C ASP A 250 -9.92 10.04 19.49
N ALA A 251 -8.73 10.09 18.88
CA ALA A 251 -8.31 9.12 17.87
C ALA A 251 -7.63 7.87 18.45
N THR A 252 -7.35 7.81 19.75
CA THR A 252 -6.54 6.76 20.37
C THR A 252 -7.14 5.37 20.16
N ILE A 253 -8.39 5.19 20.58
CA ILE A 253 -9.09 3.92 20.42
C ILE A 253 -9.43 3.65 18.95
N VAL A 254 -9.77 4.68 18.18
CA VAL A 254 -10.16 4.57 16.78
C VAL A 254 -9.02 4.03 15.93
N ILE A 255 -7.80 4.54 16.11
CA ILE A 255 -6.62 4.04 15.39
C ILE A 255 -6.38 2.57 15.72
N SER A 256 -6.51 2.16 16.98
CA SER A 256 -6.36 0.76 17.39
C SER A 256 -7.38 -0.14 16.69
N VAL A 257 -8.65 0.26 16.68
CA VAL A 257 -9.71 -0.47 15.99
C VAL A 257 -9.50 -0.53 14.47
N LEU A 258 -9.04 0.56 13.84
CA LEU A 258 -8.73 0.57 12.41
C LEU A 258 -7.56 -0.37 12.07
N VAL A 259 -6.58 -0.51 12.96
CA VAL A 259 -5.49 -1.50 12.83
C VAL A 259 -6.01 -2.92 12.99
N GLU A 260 -6.83 -3.20 14.00
CA GLU A 260 -7.46 -4.51 14.21
C GLU A 260 -8.33 -4.96 13.03
N ARG A 261 -8.97 -3.99 12.35
CA ARG A 261 -9.78 -4.24 11.14
C ARG A 261 -8.98 -4.26 9.84
N TYR A 262 -7.65 -4.19 9.90
CA TYR A 262 -6.75 -4.15 8.74
C TYR A 262 -7.01 -2.99 7.77
N LEU A 263 -7.67 -1.94 8.23
CA LEU A 263 -7.83 -0.68 7.50
C LEU A 263 -6.60 0.21 7.63
N LEU A 264 -5.86 0.04 8.72
CA LEU A 264 -4.52 0.62 8.93
C LEU A 264 -3.52 -0.50 9.23
N THR A 265 -2.26 -0.18 9.03
CA THR A 265 -1.12 -0.97 9.51
C THR A 265 -0.22 -0.08 10.36
N MET A 266 0.62 -0.69 11.17
CA MET A 266 1.63 0.02 11.94
C MET A 266 2.97 -0.70 11.74
N ASP A 267 4.04 0.05 11.51
CA ASP A 267 5.38 -0.49 11.38
C ASP A 267 6.11 -0.55 12.72
N ASP A 268 7.34 -1.09 12.72
CA ASP A 268 8.17 -1.24 13.93
C ASP A 268 8.57 0.12 14.57
N ASN A 269 8.46 1.22 13.82
CA ASN A 269 8.73 2.59 14.27
C ASN A 269 7.44 3.32 14.73
N GLU A 270 6.35 2.58 14.90
CA GLU A 270 5.02 3.10 15.25
C GLU A 270 4.45 4.10 14.22
N CYS A 271 4.89 4.02 12.96
CA CYS A 271 4.32 4.83 11.89
C CYS A 271 3.06 4.19 11.31
N LEU A 272 2.03 5.00 11.11
CA LEU A 272 0.77 4.55 10.54
C LEU A 272 0.91 4.30 9.04
N GLY A 273 0.59 3.08 8.61
CA GLY A 273 0.49 2.69 7.22
C GLY A 273 -0.97 2.48 6.80
N MET A 274 -1.23 2.63 5.51
CA MET A 274 -2.51 2.29 4.89
C MET A 274 -2.23 1.70 3.51
N HIS A 275 -2.90 0.61 3.18
CA HIS A 275 -2.76 0.01 1.85
C HIS A 275 -3.25 0.98 0.77
N ASP A 276 -2.53 1.09 -0.35
CA ASP A 276 -2.84 2.04 -1.42
C ASP A 276 -4.29 1.98 -1.92
N LEU A 277 -4.87 0.78 -2.04
CA LEU A 277 -6.28 0.65 -2.44
C LEU A 277 -7.25 1.26 -1.41
N LEU A 278 -6.92 1.20 -0.12
CA LEU A 278 -7.71 1.86 0.94
C LEU A 278 -7.54 3.38 0.87
N THR A 279 -6.32 3.84 0.63
CA THR A 279 -6.04 5.27 0.38
C THR A 279 -6.80 5.76 -0.85
N GLU A 280 -6.68 5.06 -1.98
CA GLU A 280 -7.40 5.40 -3.22
C GLU A 280 -8.92 5.40 -3.00
N MET A 281 -9.45 4.47 -2.19
CA MET A 281 -10.85 4.45 -1.82
C MET A 281 -11.25 5.67 -0.97
N GLY A 282 -10.50 5.98 0.08
CA GLY A 282 -10.77 7.15 0.93
C GLY A 282 -10.76 8.47 0.12
N GLN A 283 -9.74 8.64 -0.71
CA GLN A 283 -9.63 9.81 -1.61
C GLN A 283 -10.79 9.88 -2.63
N LYS A 284 -11.25 8.74 -3.16
CA LYS A 284 -12.43 8.70 -4.04
C LYS A 284 -13.70 9.09 -3.30
N ILE A 285 -13.90 8.61 -2.06
CA ILE A 285 -15.06 8.97 -1.24
C ILE A 285 -15.13 10.49 -1.09
N VAL A 286 -14.03 11.14 -0.67
CA VAL A 286 -13.97 12.62 -0.52
C VAL A 286 -14.31 13.35 -1.82
N ARG A 287 -13.83 12.85 -2.97
CA ARG A 287 -14.15 13.43 -4.28
C ARG A 287 -15.62 13.26 -4.66
N PHE A 288 -16.21 12.08 -4.39
CA PHE A 288 -17.60 11.81 -4.69
C PHE A 288 -18.56 12.65 -3.85
N GLU A 289 -18.29 12.83 -2.55
CA GLU A 289 -19.08 13.67 -1.64
C GLU A 289 -19.18 15.12 -2.12
N SER A 290 -18.13 15.62 -2.77
CA SER A 290 -18.10 16.97 -3.35
C SER A 290 -18.72 17.10 -4.73
N GLY A 291 -19.21 16.00 -5.32
CA GLY A 291 -19.64 15.95 -6.74
C GLY A 291 -18.50 16.30 -7.71
N GLY A 292 -17.25 16.00 -7.34
CA GLY A 292 -16.05 16.27 -8.14
C GLY A 292 -15.58 17.73 -8.17
N LYS A 293 -16.23 18.62 -7.40
CA LYS A 293 -15.87 20.05 -7.35
C LYS A 293 -14.83 20.29 -6.25
N LEU A 294 -13.61 20.69 -6.62
CA LEU A 294 -12.49 20.92 -5.70
C LEU A 294 -12.84 21.84 -4.53
N GLY A 295 -13.47 22.99 -4.78
CA GLY A 295 -13.88 23.94 -3.74
C GLY A 295 -14.99 23.47 -2.79
N LYS A 296 -15.53 22.26 -2.98
CA LYS A 296 -16.51 21.62 -2.10
C LYS A 296 -15.98 20.38 -1.40
N GLN A 297 -14.74 19.98 -1.69
CA GLN A 297 -14.13 18.83 -1.02
C GLN A 297 -13.90 19.13 0.46
N SER A 298 -14.21 18.16 1.31
CA SER A 298 -13.92 18.24 2.75
C SER A 298 -12.42 18.20 3.06
N ARG A 299 -11.61 17.68 2.12
CA ARG A 299 -10.16 17.49 2.23
C ARG A 299 -9.46 17.77 0.92
N LEU A 300 -8.37 18.54 0.95
CA LEU A 300 -7.48 18.80 -0.19
C LEU A 300 -6.07 18.33 0.18
N TRP A 301 -5.59 17.26 -0.43
CA TRP A 301 -4.29 16.65 -0.10
C TRP A 301 -3.20 16.92 -1.15
N PHE A 302 -3.52 17.52 -2.27
CA PHE A 302 -2.54 17.98 -3.24
C PHE A 302 -2.38 19.50 -3.16
N ILE A 303 -1.11 19.95 -3.05
CA ILE A 303 -0.79 21.37 -3.03
C ILE A 303 -1.36 22.12 -4.24
N LYS A 304 -1.32 21.49 -5.44
CA LYS A 304 -1.89 22.06 -6.67
C LYS A 304 -3.39 22.32 -6.57
N ASP A 305 -4.13 21.39 -5.97
CA ASP A 305 -5.58 21.53 -5.79
C ASP A 305 -5.88 22.64 -4.76
N LEU A 306 -5.09 22.72 -3.69
CA LEU A 306 -5.20 23.77 -2.68
C LEU A 306 -4.93 25.17 -3.30
N LEU A 307 -3.83 25.31 -4.05
CA LEU A 307 -3.50 26.56 -4.72
C LEU A 307 -4.60 26.97 -5.71
N HIS A 308 -5.09 26.03 -6.52
CA HIS A 308 -6.19 26.30 -7.47
C HIS A 308 -7.46 26.80 -6.76
N VAL A 309 -7.82 26.23 -5.62
CA VAL A 309 -8.99 26.65 -4.83
C VAL A 309 -8.79 28.02 -4.23
N LEU A 310 -7.59 28.35 -3.74
CA LEU A 310 -7.25 29.63 -3.16
C LEU A 310 -7.20 30.74 -4.24
N GLU A 311 -6.55 30.51 -5.37
CA GLU A 311 -6.41 31.46 -6.48
C GLU A 311 -7.78 31.82 -7.11
N ASN A 312 -8.68 30.84 -7.22
CA ASN A 312 -9.99 31.07 -7.83
C ASN A 312 -11.08 31.47 -6.84
N ASN A 313 -10.75 31.71 -5.56
CA ASN A 313 -11.69 32.09 -4.50
C ASN A 313 -12.94 31.17 -4.42
N THR A 314 -12.77 29.88 -4.78
CA THR A 314 -13.87 28.91 -4.85
C THR A 314 -14.18 28.27 -3.50
N VAL A 315 -13.58 28.76 -2.41
CA VAL A 315 -13.82 28.28 -1.04
C VAL A 315 -15.24 28.66 -0.62
N ARG A 316 -16.20 27.76 -0.78
CA ARG A 316 -17.47 27.85 -0.09
C ARG A 316 -17.35 27.15 1.26
N LYS A 317 -17.13 27.93 2.34
CA LYS A 317 -17.13 27.49 3.75
C LYS A 317 -16.55 26.07 3.92
N MET A 318 -15.25 25.94 3.95
CA MET A 318 -14.59 24.79 4.60
C MET A 318 -14.98 24.85 6.07
N THR A 319 -15.80 23.92 6.51
CA THR A 319 -16.31 23.89 7.89
C THR A 319 -15.30 23.27 8.86
N LYS A 320 -14.13 22.84 8.39
CA LYS A 320 -13.02 22.37 9.26
C LYS A 320 -11.67 22.61 8.58
N LEU A 321 -10.90 23.51 9.12
CA LEU A 321 -9.45 23.51 9.07
C LEU A 321 -8.92 22.64 10.18
#